data_54fb15f0b553ea8aee29e46e7144f81e
#
_entry.id   54fb15f0b553ea8aee29e46e7144f81e
#
_cell.length_a   1.000
_cell.length_b   1.000
_cell.length_c   1.000
_cell.angle_alpha   90.00
_cell.angle_beta   90.00
_cell.angle_gamma   90.00
#
_symmetry.space_group_name_H-M   'P 1'
#
loop_
_entity.id
_entity.type
_entity.pdbx_description
1 polymer ?
#
loop_
_entity_poly.entity_id
_entity_poly.type
_entity_poly.pdbx_seq_one_letter_code
_entity_poly.pdbx_strand_id
1 'polypeptide(L)'
;TKEYILCYARSASFVPEFRASAQELKRLMPDTYKGFDYEVLTDEKGAFVVKNELYNTNSAFNEETRPNLVFDIYFNPETGEVRTEDVSNSHLHSGFAKIPPHANSNGKHKYHAYRWSRERIARETDDLYFVENSAGWKVYTKVRDVDVTTVKDLITGISTNAGSSDVTRLGMSSSLFDYPKPVDLIKLLVPLIAKEQDIVLDFFAGSGTTGQAVLEANAADGWQRRYILVQLPERFEPGSDGHFAGYRSICDVSRERIRRAGEKILEDEAAKLDGRAHSLDVGFRAYKLADTNFTKWRADSGLSEDELVGLFADLADSADDHARPEALLTEVLLKLGFSLTEKIETVEVEGLSVFSVADGLMMAYLDEHTQPTLDQLRALVGEEPERLVVLEDTFQGNDELKTNLVQECRTRNVDLWTA
;
A
#
# COMPACT_ATOMS: atom_id res chain seq x y z
N THR A 1 -13.03 25.76 -2.18
CA THR A 1 -12.24 25.52 -0.95
C THR A 1 -10.92 24.87 -1.37
N LYS A 2 -9.79 25.31 -0.83
CA LYS A 2 -8.47 24.65 -1.03
C LYS A 2 -8.20 23.77 0.17
N GLU A 3 -7.74 22.55 -0.08
CA GLU A 3 -7.24 21.63 0.95
C GLU A 3 -5.74 21.39 0.73
N TYR A 4 -5.00 21.16 1.79
CA TYR A 4 -3.57 20.89 1.76
C TYR A 4 -3.31 19.47 2.24
N ILE A 5 -2.43 18.75 1.53
CA ILE A 5 -1.93 17.45 1.93
C ILE A 5 -0.48 17.64 2.33
N LEU A 6 -0.15 17.35 3.58
CA LEU A 6 1.20 17.43 4.11
C LEU A 6 1.78 16.01 4.15
N CYS A 7 2.88 15.81 3.44
CA CYS A 7 3.56 14.52 3.36
C CYS A 7 4.83 14.55 4.23
N TYR A 8 4.98 13.56 5.09
CA TYR A 8 6.15 13.39 5.95
C TYR A 8 6.77 12.01 5.73
N ALA A 9 8.07 11.93 5.89
CA ALA A 9 8.79 10.68 5.86
C ALA A 9 9.71 10.58 7.09
N ARG A 10 9.92 9.36 7.58
CA ARG A 10 10.89 9.10 8.66
C ARG A 10 12.31 9.49 8.26
N SER A 11 12.64 9.28 6.98
CA SER A 11 13.93 9.70 6.40
C SER A 11 13.72 10.12 4.94
N ALA A 12 14.26 11.28 4.58
CA ALA A 12 14.21 11.79 3.21
C ALA A 12 14.93 10.89 2.21
N SER A 13 15.92 10.09 2.64
CA SER A 13 16.65 9.15 1.79
C SER A 13 15.79 7.99 1.26
N PHE A 14 14.65 7.72 1.89
CA PHE A 14 13.72 6.66 1.46
C PHE A 14 12.51 7.18 0.67
N VAL A 15 12.43 8.51 0.44
CA VAL A 15 11.33 9.06 -0.36
C VAL A 15 11.62 8.83 -1.84
N PRO A 16 10.79 8.03 -2.54
CA PRO A 16 10.97 7.80 -3.97
C PRO A 16 10.57 9.04 -4.77
N GLU A 17 10.96 9.08 -6.03
CA GLU A 17 10.34 10.00 -6.98
C GLU A 17 8.88 9.58 -7.19
N PHE A 18 7.95 10.48 -6.94
CA PHE A 18 6.52 10.21 -7.11
C PHE A 18 6.17 10.25 -8.59
N ARG A 19 5.88 9.09 -9.17
CA ARG A 19 5.50 8.90 -10.57
C ARG A 19 4.18 8.14 -10.65
N ALA A 20 3.32 8.56 -11.56
CA ALA A 20 2.03 7.91 -11.81
C ALA A 20 1.72 7.93 -13.31
N SER A 21 0.64 7.25 -13.72
CA SER A 21 0.18 7.22 -15.10
C SER A 21 0.00 8.62 -15.66
N ALA A 22 0.62 8.90 -16.80
CA ALA A 22 0.52 10.19 -17.47
C ALA A 22 -0.94 10.51 -17.84
N GLN A 23 -1.73 9.52 -18.22
CA GLN A 23 -3.15 9.68 -18.55
C GLN A 23 -3.96 10.05 -17.29
N GLU A 24 -3.72 9.37 -16.18
CA GLU A 24 -4.39 9.66 -14.91
C GLU A 24 -4.02 11.05 -14.39
N LEU A 25 -2.74 11.41 -14.42
CA LEU A 25 -2.29 12.74 -13.99
C LEU A 25 -2.86 13.88 -14.85
N LYS A 26 -3.01 13.68 -16.16
CA LYS A 26 -3.72 14.66 -17.01
C LYS A 26 -5.17 14.85 -16.57
N ARG A 27 -5.85 13.78 -16.16
CA ARG A 27 -7.22 13.82 -15.64
C ARG A 27 -7.31 14.52 -14.28
N LEU A 28 -6.39 14.20 -13.37
CA LEU A 28 -6.41 14.68 -11.99
C LEU A 28 -5.74 16.06 -11.80
N MET A 29 -4.86 16.45 -12.72
CA MET A 29 -4.07 17.68 -12.70
C MET A 29 -4.11 18.40 -14.05
N PRO A 30 -5.31 18.68 -14.62
CA PRO A 30 -5.43 19.18 -15.99
C PRO A 30 -4.72 20.52 -16.23
N ASP A 31 -4.74 21.42 -15.25
CA ASP A 31 -4.08 22.72 -15.37
C ASP A 31 -2.56 22.61 -15.37
N THR A 32 -2.04 21.65 -14.60
CA THR A 32 -0.57 21.43 -14.48
C THR A 32 0.00 20.72 -15.70
N TYR A 33 -0.76 19.82 -16.31
CA TYR A 33 -0.34 19.03 -17.48
C TYR A 33 -0.91 19.57 -18.81
N LYS A 34 -1.44 20.77 -18.83
CA LYS A 34 -1.89 21.44 -20.05
C LYS A 34 -0.74 21.57 -21.06
N GLY A 35 -0.93 21.07 -22.28
CA GLY A 35 0.08 21.11 -23.33
C GLY A 35 1.14 19.99 -23.25
N PHE A 36 0.97 19.01 -22.38
CA PHE A 36 1.81 17.80 -22.31
C PHE A 36 1.27 16.68 -23.24
N ASP A 37 0.80 17.06 -24.43
CA ASP A 37 0.36 16.11 -25.46
C ASP A 37 1.49 15.90 -26.45
N TYR A 38 2.33 14.90 -26.17
CA TYR A 38 3.43 14.51 -27.05
C TYR A 38 2.97 13.36 -27.94
N GLU A 39 3.34 13.40 -29.22
CA GLU A 39 3.20 12.29 -30.12
C GLU A 39 4.06 11.12 -29.65
N VAL A 40 3.45 9.94 -29.48
CA VAL A 40 4.16 8.73 -29.14
C VAL A 40 4.70 8.10 -30.43
N LEU A 41 6.01 8.04 -30.53
CA LEU A 41 6.75 7.39 -31.61
C LEU A 41 7.28 6.04 -31.17
N THR A 42 7.66 5.19 -32.11
CA THR A 42 8.20 3.85 -31.80
C THR A 42 9.47 3.61 -32.62
N ASP A 43 10.48 3.00 -31.99
CA ASP A 43 11.68 2.48 -32.61
C ASP A 43 11.94 1.03 -32.16
N GLU A 44 13.10 0.47 -32.48
CA GLU A 44 13.48 -0.92 -32.11
C GLU A 44 13.52 -1.15 -30.58
N LYS A 45 13.75 -0.09 -29.80
CA LYS A 45 13.78 -0.15 -28.33
C LYS A 45 12.40 0.09 -27.68
N GLY A 46 11.35 0.34 -28.47
CA GLY A 46 9.98 0.53 -28.02
C GLY A 46 9.48 1.97 -28.17
N ALA A 47 8.40 2.29 -27.43
CA ALA A 47 7.74 3.58 -27.50
C ALA A 47 8.57 4.71 -26.85
N PHE A 48 8.50 5.90 -27.42
CA PHE A 48 9.14 7.10 -26.87
C PHE A 48 8.38 8.37 -27.26
N VAL A 49 8.64 9.45 -26.53
CA VAL A 49 8.23 10.82 -26.90
C VAL A 49 9.45 11.73 -27.04
N VAL A 50 9.34 12.70 -27.92
CA VAL A 50 10.36 13.73 -28.11
C VAL A 50 9.99 14.95 -27.29
N LYS A 51 10.70 15.18 -26.18
CA LYS A 51 10.23 16.17 -25.19
C LYS A 51 11.15 17.40 -25.09
N ASN A 52 12.44 17.19 -25.07
CA ASN A 52 13.39 18.25 -24.76
C ASN A 52 14.52 18.29 -25.81
N GLU A 53 14.84 19.49 -26.33
CA GLU A 53 16.10 19.68 -27.00
C GLU A 53 17.28 19.34 -26.08
N LEU A 54 18.37 18.87 -26.63
CA LEU A 54 19.52 18.40 -25.87
C LEU A 54 20.20 19.50 -25.06
N TYR A 55 20.09 20.77 -25.47
CA TYR A 55 20.69 21.87 -24.72
C TYR A 55 19.91 22.21 -23.43
N ASN A 56 20.62 22.77 -22.47
CA ASN A 56 20.01 23.26 -21.24
C ASN A 56 19.46 24.68 -21.45
N THR A 57 18.17 24.87 -21.23
CA THR A 57 17.49 26.16 -21.40
C THR A 57 17.85 27.21 -20.33
N ASN A 58 18.43 26.78 -19.19
CA ASN A 58 18.90 27.70 -18.17
C ASN A 58 20.23 28.33 -18.61
N SER A 59 20.25 29.65 -18.80
CA SER A 59 21.43 30.43 -19.25
C SER A 59 22.62 30.38 -18.28
N ALA A 60 22.42 29.96 -17.05
CA ALA A 60 23.50 29.72 -16.08
C ALA A 60 24.39 28.53 -16.46
N PHE A 61 23.91 27.61 -17.32
CA PHE A 61 24.72 26.51 -17.86
C PHE A 61 25.25 26.87 -19.25
N ASN A 62 26.50 27.28 -19.30
CA ASN A 62 27.14 27.89 -20.47
C ASN A 62 28.61 27.46 -20.58
N GLU A 63 29.34 28.02 -21.54
CA GLU A 63 30.75 27.72 -21.80
C GLU A 63 31.70 27.98 -20.63
N GLU A 64 31.35 28.88 -19.71
CA GLU A 64 32.20 29.17 -18.54
C GLU A 64 31.88 28.21 -17.37
N THR A 65 30.59 27.96 -17.12
CA THR A 65 30.18 27.15 -15.97
C THR A 65 30.18 25.65 -16.24
N ARG A 66 30.11 25.26 -17.53
CA ARG A 66 30.05 23.85 -17.98
C ARG A 66 30.84 23.68 -19.31
N PRO A 67 32.17 24.02 -19.37
CA PRO A 67 32.93 24.00 -20.62
C PRO A 67 32.93 22.64 -21.33
N ASN A 68 32.98 21.54 -20.58
CA ASN A 68 32.97 20.17 -21.12
C ASN A 68 31.62 19.74 -21.74
N LEU A 69 30.57 20.55 -21.58
CA LEU A 69 29.25 20.31 -22.14
C LEU A 69 28.91 21.28 -23.29
N VAL A 70 29.91 22.00 -23.80
CA VAL A 70 29.80 22.90 -24.97
C VAL A 70 30.72 22.39 -26.08
N PHE A 71 30.14 21.81 -27.12
CA PHE A 71 30.86 21.18 -28.24
C PHE A 71 29.96 21.13 -29.48
N ASP A 72 30.53 20.88 -30.64
CA ASP A 72 29.79 20.63 -31.87
C ASP A 72 29.36 19.16 -31.95
N ILE A 73 28.14 18.91 -32.44
CA ILE A 73 27.63 17.58 -32.77
C ILE A 73 27.60 17.48 -34.30
N TYR A 74 28.09 16.37 -34.83
CA TYR A 74 28.04 16.01 -36.24
C TYR A 74 27.15 14.77 -36.38
N PHE A 75 26.12 14.89 -37.20
CA PHE A 75 25.14 13.82 -37.46
C PHE A 75 25.15 13.47 -38.94
N ASN A 76 25.30 12.19 -39.26
CA ASN A 76 25.17 11.71 -40.63
C ASN A 76 23.74 11.17 -40.82
N PRO A 77 22.89 11.83 -41.62
CA PRO A 77 21.49 11.40 -41.78
C PRO A 77 21.31 10.09 -42.58
N GLU A 78 22.33 9.66 -43.36
CA GLU A 78 22.26 8.42 -44.14
C GLU A 78 22.65 7.20 -43.30
N THR A 79 23.65 7.35 -42.41
CA THR A 79 24.18 6.23 -41.60
C THR A 79 23.70 6.24 -40.15
N GLY A 80 23.17 7.38 -39.66
CA GLY A 80 22.82 7.58 -38.23
C GLY A 80 24.06 7.83 -37.36
N GLU A 81 25.26 7.91 -37.91
CA GLU A 81 26.47 8.10 -37.13
C GLU A 81 26.49 9.48 -36.46
N VAL A 82 26.92 9.54 -35.20
CA VAL A 82 27.06 10.77 -34.41
C VAL A 82 28.50 10.92 -33.93
N ARG A 83 29.07 12.10 -34.11
CA ARG A 83 30.40 12.49 -33.60
C ARG A 83 30.31 13.77 -32.80
N THR A 84 31.23 13.98 -31.88
CA THR A 84 31.32 15.21 -31.10
C THR A 84 32.75 15.75 -31.14
N GLU A 85 32.88 17.06 -31.37
CA GLU A 85 34.18 17.74 -31.44
C GLU A 85 34.12 19.09 -30.72
N ASP A 86 35.28 19.68 -30.47
CA ASP A 86 35.34 21.03 -29.92
C ASP A 86 34.72 22.05 -30.89
N VAL A 87 34.12 23.09 -30.34
CA VAL A 87 33.45 24.11 -31.13
C VAL A 87 34.46 24.75 -32.11
N SER A 88 34.19 24.65 -33.39
CA SER A 88 35.03 25.19 -34.44
C SER A 88 34.19 25.77 -35.58
N ASN A 89 34.64 26.89 -36.16
CA ASN A 89 34.01 27.47 -37.35
C ASN A 89 34.45 26.80 -38.67
N SER A 90 35.52 26.02 -38.65
CA SER A 90 36.19 25.49 -39.84
C SER A 90 36.06 23.99 -40.06
N HIS A 91 35.64 23.22 -39.06
CA HIS A 91 35.53 21.77 -39.21
C HIS A 91 34.20 21.42 -39.88
N LEU A 92 34.29 20.82 -41.05
CA LEU A 92 33.15 20.24 -41.79
C LEU A 92 33.55 18.81 -42.22
N HIS A 93 32.65 17.86 -41.96
CA HIS A 93 32.84 16.48 -42.36
C HIS A 93 31.91 16.14 -43.53
N SER A 94 32.43 15.55 -44.60
CA SER A 94 31.60 15.14 -45.73
C SER A 94 30.53 14.13 -45.29
N GLY A 95 29.29 14.37 -45.67
CA GLY A 95 28.13 13.53 -45.29
C GLY A 95 27.56 13.79 -43.89
N PHE A 96 28.14 14.72 -43.11
CA PHE A 96 27.63 15.06 -41.78
C PHE A 96 27.04 16.47 -41.76
N ALA A 97 25.89 16.55 -41.12
CA ALA A 97 25.29 17.81 -40.70
C ALA A 97 25.89 18.27 -39.38
N LYS A 98 26.36 19.53 -39.36
CA LYS A 98 26.90 20.13 -38.13
C LYS A 98 25.79 20.77 -37.31
N ILE A 99 25.71 20.41 -36.03
CA ILE A 99 24.79 20.98 -35.04
C ILE A 99 25.63 21.71 -33.98
N PRO A 100 25.75 23.03 -34.06
CA PRO A 100 26.51 23.80 -33.07
C PRO A 100 25.72 23.88 -31.75
N PRO A 101 26.40 24.17 -30.62
CA PRO A 101 25.70 24.43 -29.36
C PRO A 101 24.76 25.63 -29.50
N HIS A 102 23.60 25.55 -28.88
CA HIS A 102 22.56 26.57 -28.97
C HIS A 102 23.06 27.93 -28.46
N ALA A 103 22.75 29.01 -29.22
CA ALA A 103 23.15 30.36 -28.85
C ALA A 103 22.47 30.80 -27.53
N ASN A 104 23.25 31.38 -26.63
CA ASN A 104 22.75 31.88 -25.36
C ASN A 104 22.18 33.30 -25.54
N SER A 105 20.93 33.49 -25.11
CA SER A 105 20.20 34.75 -25.29
C SER A 105 20.45 35.80 -24.19
N ASN A 106 21.29 35.50 -23.19
CA ASN A 106 21.52 36.39 -22.05
C ASN A 106 22.50 37.58 -22.35
N GLY A 107 23.04 37.65 -23.55
CA GLY A 107 23.99 38.71 -24.01
C GLY A 107 25.38 38.69 -23.35
N LYS A 108 25.66 37.77 -22.45
CA LYS A 108 26.94 37.61 -21.73
C LYS A 108 27.73 36.39 -22.20
N HIS A 109 27.03 35.31 -22.48
CA HIS A 109 27.62 34.03 -22.88
C HIS A 109 27.20 33.71 -24.31
N LYS A 110 28.06 32.99 -25.01
CA LYS A 110 27.85 32.67 -26.43
C LYS A 110 26.96 31.46 -26.62
N TYR A 111 27.08 30.45 -25.76
CA TYR A 111 26.43 29.15 -25.91
C TYR A 111 25.73 28.70 -24.65
N HIS A 112 24.66 27.90 -24.83
CA HIS A 112 24.13 27.03 -23.80
C HIS A 112 24.88 25.72 -23.77
N ALA A 113 25.13 25.18 -22.56
CA ALA A 113 25.67 23.84 -22.42
C ALA A 113 24.63 22.78 -22.76
N TYR A 114 25.07 21.66 -23.29
CA TYR A 114 24.23 20.47 -23.44
C TYR A 114 23.91 19.82 -22.09
N ARG A 115 22.88 19.00 -22.06
CA ARG A 115 22.47 18.21 -20.88
C ARG A 115 23.27 16.92 -20.76
N TRP A 116 23.84 16.43 -21.86
CA TRP A 116 24.60 15.18 -21.94
C TRP A 116 26.08 15.48 -22.25
N SER A 117 26.95 14.66 -21.67
CA SER A 117 28.37 14.69 -22.02
C SER A 117 28.62 13.96 -23.34
N ARG A 118 29.81 14.14 -23.90
CA ARG A 118 30.25 13.45 -25.11
C ARG A 118 30.24 11.93 -24.95
N GLU A 119 30.69 11.45 -23.80
CA GLU A 119 30.68 10.01 -23.45
C GLU A 119 29.28 9.46 -23.42
N ARG A 120 28.33 10.22 -22.87
CA ARG A 120 26.93 9.82 -22.84
C ARG A 120 26.32 9.80 -24.24
N ILE A 121 26.61 10.81 -25.07
CA ILE A 121 26.14 10.83 -26.47
C ILE A 121 26.66 9.60 -27.22
N ALA A 122 27.95 9.27 -27.09
CA ALA A 122 28.54 8.11 -27.75
C ALA A 122 27.93 6.77 -27.29
N ARG A 123 27.55 6.66 -26.01
CA ARG A 123 26.96 5.43 -25.43
C ARG A 123 25.48 5.29 -25.72
N GLU A 124 24.73 6.39 -25.68
CA GLU A 124 23.27 6.44 -25.74
C GLU A 124 22.77 7.15 -27.02
N THR A 125 23.48 7.00 -28.15
CA THR A 125 23.14 7.62 -29.44
C THR A 125 21.70 7.30 -29.87
N ASP A 126 21.24 6.06 -29.65
CA ASP A 126 19.88 5.62 -30.01
C ASP A 126 18.77 6.38 -29.25
N ASP A 127 19.12 7.03 -28.15
CA ASP A 127 18.18 7.84 -27.36
C ASP A 127 18.23 9.33 -27.74
N LEU A 128 18.94 9.67 -28.83
CA LEU A 128 18.85 10.96 -29.49
C LEU A 128 17.87 10.91 -30.67
N TYR A 129 17.21 12.03 -30.90
CA TYR A 129 16.28 12.20 -32.01
C TYR A 129 16.66 13.49 -32.78
N PHE A 130 16.97 13.31 -34.06
CA PHE A 130 17.42 14.38 -34.91
C PHE A 130 16.30 14.85 -35.84
N VAL A 131 16.07 16.15 -35.90
CA VAL A 131 15.04 16.79 -36.74
C VAL A 131 15.68 17.87 -37.61
N GLU A 132 15.43 17.80 -38.90
CA GLU A 132 15.76 18.86 -39.84
C GLU A 132 14.65 19.90 -39.89
N ASN A 133 15.02 21.17 -39.86
CA ASN A 133 14.09 22.27 -40.06
C ASN A 133 14.74 23.36 -40.97
N SER A 134 14.04 24.44 -41.23
CA SER A 134 14.50 25.53 -42.10
C SER A 134 15.78 26.22 -41.60
N ALA A 135 16.14 26.10 -40.31
CA ALA A 135 17.35 26.68 -39.72
C ALA A 135 18.48 25.65 -39.58
N GLY A 136 18.29 24.40 -40.03
CA GLY A 136 19.25 23.31 -39.94
C GLY A 136 18.76 22.17 -39.03
N TRP A 137 19.69 21.33 -38.61
CA TRP A 137 19.40 20.18 -37.75
C TRP A 137 19.35 20.55 -36.27
N LYS A 138 18.42 19.92 -35.55
CA LYS A 138 18.27 19.98 -34.11
C LYS A 138 18.34 18.59 -33.50
N VAL A 139 18.81 18.51 -32.26
CA VAL A 139 18.91 17.27 -31.53
C VAL A 139 18.07 17.32 -30.26
N TYR A 140 17.25 16.31 -30.08
CA TYR A 140 16.35 16.10 -28.94
C TYR A 140 16.71 14.81 -28.21
N THR A 141 16.19 14.65 -27.00
CA THR A 141 16.28 13.38 -26.26
C THR A 141 14.97 12.62 -26.37
N LYS A 142 15.05 11.31 -26.60
CA LYS A 142 13.91 10.41 -26.48
C LYS A 142 13.63 10.14 -25.00
N VAL A 143 12.37 10.21 -24.61
CA VAL A 143 11.89 9.82 -23.28
C VAL A 143 11.05 8.58 -23.46
N ARG A 144 11.51 7.45 -22.91
CA ARG A 144 10.89 6.14 -23.15
C ARG A 144 9.80 5.77 -22.15
N ASP A 145 9.81 6.35 -20.96
CA ASP A 145 8.74 6.17 -19.97
C ASP A 145 7.51 7.02 -20.36
N VAL A 146 6.85 6.63 -21.46
CA VAL A 146 5.75 7.41 -22.05
C VAL A 146 4.46 7.35 -21.22
N ASP A 147 4.28 6.25 -20.49
CA ASP A 147 3.05 5.98 -19.75
C ASP A 147 3.04 6.58 -18.35
N VAL A 148 4.19 6.99 -17.83
CA VAL A 148 4.33 7.54 -16.48
C VAL A 148 5.03 8.90 -16.47
N THR A 149 4.65 9.76 -15.55
CA THR A 149 5.31 11.06 -15.35
C THR A 149 5.33 11.44 -13.86
N THR A 150 6.14 12.45 -13.51
CA THR A 150 6.29 12.90 -12.11
C THR A 150 5.03 13.59 -11.64
N VAL A 151 4.54 13.20 -10.47
CA VAL A 151 3.39 13.86 -9.81
C VAL A 151 3.79 15.28 -9.40
N LYS A 152 2.92 16.24 -9.65
CA LYS A 152 3.11 17.64 -9.25
C LYS A 152 2.33 17.94 -7.95
N ASP A 153 2.57 19.10 -7.40
CA ASP A 153 2.03 19.54 -6.11
C ASP A 153 0.63 20.16 -6.19
N LEU A 154 0.04 20.32 -7.39
CA LEU A 154 -1.26 20.94 -7.58
C LEU A 154 -2.25 19.98 -8.24
N ILE A 155 -3.23 19.50 -7.46
CA ILE A 155 -4.32 18.64 -7.91
C ILE A 155 -5.56 19.50 -8.11
N THR A 156 -6.04 19.67 -9.35
CA THR A 156 -7.19 20.53 -9.69
C THR A 156 -8.39 19.76 -10.25
N GLY A 157 -8.18 18.52 -10.70
CA GLY A 157 -9.22 17.68 -11.32
C GLY A 157 -10.10 16.93 -10.33
N ILE A 158 -9.87 17.05 -9.01
CA ILE A 158 -10.67 16.38 -7.99
C ILE A 158 -11.46 17.39 -7.20
N SER A 159 -12.78 17.30 -7.29
CA SER A 159 -13.68 18.08 -6.44
C SER A 159 -13.87 17.40 -5.08
N THR A 160 -13.91 18.17 -3.99
CA THR A 160 -14.25 17.67 -2.65
C THR A 160 -15.63 16.99 -2.60
N ASN A 161 -16.57 17.43 -3.45
CA ASN A 161 -17.90 16.83 -3.55
C ASN A 161 -17.91 15.45 -4.23
N ALA A 162 -16.82 15.04 -4.89
CA ALA A 162 -16.73 13.75 -5.54
C ALA A 162 -16.88 12.59 -4.54
N GLY A 163 -16.47 12.78 -3.27
CA GLY A 163 -16.64 11.77 -2.23
C GLY A 163 -18.10 11.34 -2.00
N SER A 164 -19.05 12.28 -2.05
CA SER A 164 -20.48 11.96 -1.95
C SER A 164 -20.97 11.17 -3.16
N SER A 165 -20.47 11.49 -4.36
CA SER A 165 -20.76 10.74 -5.58
C SER A 165 -20.19 9.32 -5.54
N ASP A 166 -19.02 9.14 -4.92
CA ASP A 166 -18.39 7.82 -4.72
C ASP A 166 -19.27 6.91 -3.87
N VAL A 167 -19.81 7.44 -2.76
CA VAL A 167 -20.76 6.74 -1.89
C VAL A 167 -22.04 6.35 -2.64
N THR A 168 -22.58 7.29 -3.42
CA THR A 168 -23.82 7.05 -4.20
C THR A 168 -23.62 5.99 -5.29
N ARG A 169 -22.45 5.93 -5.92
CA ARG A 169 -22.10 4.88 -6.90
C ARG A 169 -22.11 3.48 -6.33
N LEU A 170 -21.93 3.34 -5.03
CA LEU A 170 -22.06 2.06 -4.30
C LEU A 170 -23.51 1.79 -3.85
N GLY A 171 -24.50 2.58 -4.30
CA GLY A 171 -25.91 2.42 -3.89
C GLY A 171 -26.18 2.80 -2.44
N MET A 172 -25.32 3.63 -1.84
CA MET A 172 -25.50 4.16 -0.48
C MET A 172 -25.98 5.61 -0.54
N SER A 173 -26.76 6.05 0.46
CA SER A 173 -27.14 7.45 0.53
C SER A 173 -25.95 8.33 0.89
N SER A 174 -25.80 9.46 0.19
CA SER A 174 -24.78 10.46 0.51
C SER A 174 -25.03 11.19 1.83
N SER A 175 -26.23 11.08 2.41
CA SER A 175 -26.58 11.65 3.72
C SER A 175 -26.08 10.84 4.91
N LEU A 176 -25.56 9.62 4.67
CA LEU A 176 -25.04 8.75 5.74
C LEU A 176 -23.73 9.23 6.36
N PHE A 177 -23.01 10.09 5.66
CA PHE A 177 -21.74 10.62 6.13
C PHE A 177 -21.49 12.00 5.52
N ASP A 178 -21.21 12.98 6.38
CA ASP A 178 -20.86 14.31 5.96
C ASP A 178 -19.42 14.37 5.42
N TYR A 179 -19.24 14.91 4.24
CA TYR A 179 -17.94 15.21 3.63
C TYR A 179 -17.00 13.99 3.46
N PRO A 180 -17.44 12.88 2.86
CA PRO A 180 -16.55 11.78 2.54
C PRO A 180 -15.44 12.26 1.60
N LYS A 181 -14.20 11.83 1.84
CA LYS A 181 -13.09 12.18 0.96
C LYS A 181 -13.23 11.47 -0.40
N PRO A 182 -12.82 12.11 -1.51
CA PRO A 182 -12.83 11.48 -2.82
C PRO A 182 -11.91 10.25 -2.89
N VAL A 183 -12.41 9.16 -3.45
CA VAL A 183 -11.63 7.92 -3.64
C VAL A 183 -10.43 8.15 -4.55
N ASP A 184 -10.62 8.89 -5.63
CA ASP A 184 -9.55 9.23 -6.59
C ASP A 184 -8.35 9.92 -5.93
N LEU A 185 -8.58 10.71 -4.89
CA LEU A 185 -7.49 11.37 -4.17
C LEU A 185 -6.62 10.36 -3.43
N ILE A 186 -7.23 9.46 -2.69
CA ILE A 186 -6.50 8.43 -1.91
C ILE A 186 -5.89 7.41 -2.88
N LYS A 187 -6.61 7.05 -3.93
CA LYS A 187 -6.14 6.14 -4.98
C LYS A 187 -4.94 6.69 -5.77
N LEU A 188 -4.81 8.02 -5.89
CA LEU A 188 -3.58 8.64 -6.41
C LEU A 188 -2.43 8.50 -5.43
N LEU A 189 -2.66 8.75 -4.13
CA LEU A 189 -1.59 8.83 -3.13
C LEU A 189 -1.03 7.46 -2.72
N VAL A 190 -1.91 6.46 -2.55
CA VAL A 190 -1.52 5.13 -2.03
C VAL A 190 -0.46 4.47 -2.91
N PRO A 191 -0.60 4.32 -4.25
CA PRO A 191 0.38 3.64 -5.09
C PRO A 191 1.73 4.38 -5.21
N LEU A 192 1.76 5.67 -4.88
CA LEU A 192 3.02 6.44 -4.92
C LEU A 192 4.01 5.96 -3.85
N ILE A 193 3.51 5.46 -2.73
CA ILE A 193 4.30 5.15 -1.54
C ILE A 193 4.18 3.66 -1.17
N ALA A 194 2.96 3.16 -1.05
CA ALA A 194 2.69 1.79 -0.64
C ALA A 194 2.91 0.82 -1.81
N LYS A 195 3.79 -0.15 -1.57
CA LYS A 195 4.17 -1.21 -2.50
C LYS A 195 3.41 -2.50 -2.21
N GLU A 196 3.78 -3.58 -2.90
CA GLU A 196 3.23 -4.90 -2.68
C GLU A 196 3.34 -5.32 -1.21
N GLN A 197 2.23 -5.78 -0.63
CA GLN A 197 2.09 -6.22 0.77
C GLN A 197 2.30 -5.15 1.86
N ASP A 198 2.54 -3.89 1.49
CA ASP A 198 2.60 -2.81 2.48
C ASP A 198 1.25 -2.62 3.18
N ILE A 199 1.30 -2.02 4.37
CA ILE A 199 0.13 -1.74 5.19
C ILE A 199 -0.19 -0.25 5.13
N VAL A 200 -1.42 0.08 4.72
CA VAL A 200 -1.97 1.43 4.75
C VAL A 200 -2.78 1.59 6.03
N LEU A 201 -2.32 2.47 6.92
CA LEU A 201 -3.01 2.77 8.18
C LEU A 201 -3.78 4.09 8.06
N ASP A 202 -5.08 4.05 8.37
CA ASP A 202 -5.93 5.23 8.51
C ASP A 202 -6.64 5.17 9.87
N PHE A 203 -6.22 6.03 10.79
CA PHE A 203 -6.77 6.04 12.16
C PHE A 203 -7.88 7.08 12.36
N PHE A 204 -8.39 7.67 11.27
CA PHE A 204 -9.62 8.46 11.21
C PHE A 204 -10.47 8.05 10.01
N ALA A 205 -10.76 6.76 9.89
CA ALA A 205 -11.31 6.12 8.68
C ALA A 205 -12.61 6.76 8.16
N GLY A 206 -13.38 7.41 9.02
CA GLY A 206 -14.63 8.06 8.66
C GLY A 206 -15.57 7.11 7.93
N SER A 207 -15.91 7.42 6.69
CA SER A 207 -16.77 6.57 5.84
C SER A 207 -16.05 5.39 5.18
N GLY A 208 -14.76 5.14 5.47
CA GLY A 208 -14.01 4.01 4.90
C GLY A 208 -13.45 4.26 3.49
N THR A 209 -13.25 5.52 3.09
CA THR A 209 -12.72 5.88 1.77
C THR A 209 -11.37 5.23 1.48
N THR A 210 -10.48 5.19 2.47
CA THR A 210 -9.14 4.61 2.33
C THR A 210 -9.21 3.11 2.03
N GLY A 211 -10.10 2.36 2.70
CA GLY A 211 -10.30 0.94 2.40
C GLY A 211 -10.75 0.70 0.97
N GLN A 212 -11.76 1.44 0.49
CA GLN A 212 -12.19 1.38 -0.90
C GLN A 212 -11.04 1.69 -1.87
N ALA A 213 -10.28 2.76 -1.61
CA ALA A 213 -9.18 3.18 -2.48
C ALA A 213 -8.06 2.13 -2.57
N VAL A 214 -7.73 1.46 -1.46
CA VAL A 214 -6.73 0.37 -1.45
C VAL A 214 -7.23 -0.83 -2.24
N LEU A 215 -8.49 -1.24 -2.08
CA LEU A 215 -9.08 -2.34 -2.87
C LEU A 215 -9.06 -2.02 -4.38
N GLU A 216 -9.47 -0.81 -4.77
CA GLU A 216 -9.44 -0.38 -6.17
C GLU A 216 -8.01 -0.28 -6.72
N ALA A 217 -7.03 0.15 -5.92
CA ALA A 217 -5.63 0.19 -6.33
C ALA A 217 -5.07 -1.22 -6.54
N ASN A 218 -5.35 -2.16 -5.63
CA ASN A 218 -4.95 -3.56 -5.75
C ASN A 218 -5.56 -4.23 -6.99
N ALA A 219 -6.83 -3.96 -7.28
CA ALA A 219 -7.48 -4.46 -8.50
C ALA A 219 -6.83 -3.88 -9.76
N ALA A 220 -6.38 -2.61 -9.73
CA ALA A 220 -5.78 -1.96 -10.89
C ALA A 220 -4.37 -2.45 -11.21
N ASP A 221 -3.52 -2.65 -10.21
CA ASP A 221 -2.10 -2.99 -10.39
C ASP A 221 -1.75 -4.46 -10.04
N GLY A 222 -2.68 -5.21 -9.45
CA GLY A 222 -2.50 -6.62 -9.09
C GLY A 222 -1.70 -6.83 -7.79
N TRP A 223 -1.44 -5.77 -7.02
CA TRP A 223 -0.74 -5.87 -5.75
C TRP A 223 -1.69 -6.24 -4.60
N GLN A 224 -1.13 -6.66 -3.46
CA GLN A 224 -1.87 -7.12 -2.29
C GLN A 224 -1.57 -6.25 -1.07
N ARG A 225 -1.75 -4.92 -1.22
CA ARG A 225 -1.63 -4.01 -0.06
C ARG A 225 -2.72 -4.33 0.94
N ARG A 226 -2.33 -4.29 2.20
CA ARG A 226 -3.26 -4.45 3.32
C ARG A 226 -3.65 -3.08 3.87
N TYR A 227 -4.76 -3.01 4.59
CA TYR A 227 -5.16 -1.78 5.26
C TYR A 227 -5.63 -2.04 6.69
N ILE A 228 -5.40 -1.07 7.55
CA ILE A 228 -5.92 -1.01 8.92
C ILE A 228 -6.67 0.30 9.05
N LEU A 229 -7.96 0.22 9.34
CA LEU A 229 -8.83 1.37 9.51
C LEU A 229 -9.30 1.43 10.96
N VAL A 230 -9.09 2.57 11.60
CA VAL A 230 -9.53 2.81 12.98
C VAL A 230 -10.57 3.92 12.97
N GLN A 231 -11.72 3.69 13.62
CA GLN A 231 -12.80 4.66 13.74
C GLN A 231 -13.45 4.55 15.11
N LEU A 232 -13.70 5.68 15.74
CA LEU A 232 -14.55 5.76 16.93
C LEU A 232 -15.98 5.37 16.54
N PRO A 233 -16.66 4.53 17.36
CA PRO A 233 -18.00 4.06 17.05
C PRO A 233 -19.07 5.10 17.39
N GLU A 234 -18.98 6.29 16.80
CA GLU A 234 -19.98 7.35 16.95
C GLU A 234 -21.35 6.83 16.52
N ARG A 235 -22.28 6.89 17.44
CA ARG A 235 -23.64 6.37 17.21
C ARG A 235 -24.49 7.41 16.47
N PHE A 236 -25.37 6.91 15.63
CA PHE A 236 -26.37 7.73 14.99
C PHE A 236 -27.48 8.08 15.99
N GLU A 237 -27.86 9.34 16.02
CA GLU A 237 -29.00 9.79 16.81
C GLU A 237 -30.31 9.21 16.29
N PRO A 238 -31.26 8.89 17.19
CA PRO A 238 -32.60 8.47 16.78
C PRO A 238 -33.25 9.51 15.85
N GLY A 239 -33.72 9.06 14.69
CA GLY A 239 -34.34 9.94 13.69
C GLY A 239 -33.35 10.52 12.65
N SER A 240 -32.06 10.24 12.75
CA SER A 240 -31.07 10.56 11.70
C SER A 240 -31.19 9.61 10.52
N ASP A 241 -30.65 10.02 9.36
CA ASP A 241 -30.64 9.21 8.14
C ASP A 241 -29.94 7.86 8.35
N GLY A 242 -28.84 7.86 9.11
CA GLY A 242 -28.13 6.64 9.46
C GLY A 242 -28.99 5.66 10.29
N HIS A 243 -29.74 6.21 11.25
CA HIS A 243 -30.66 5.42 12.06
C HIS A 243 -31.81 4.85 11.22
N PHE A 244 -32.41 5.65 10.32
CA PHE A 244 -33.47 5.17 9.41
C PHE A 244 -32.96 4.12 8.41
N ALA A 245 -31.70 4.20 8.02
CA ALA A 245 -31.06 3.21 7.16
C ALA A 245 -30.64 1.93 7.89
N GLY A 246 -30.88 1.84 9.22
CA GLY A 246 -30.60 0.67 10.04
C GLY A 246 -29.15 0.57 10.55
N TYR A 247 -28.33 1.60 10.37
CA TYR A 247 -26.98 1.66 10.91
C TYR A 247 -26.98 2.17 12.34
N ARG A 248 -26.14 1.56 13.19
CA ARG A 248 -26.00 1.95 14.60
C ARG A 248 -24.91 3.01 14.80
N SER A 249 -23.89 2.99 13.94
CA SER A 249 -22.72 3.85 14.06
C SER A 249 -22.08 4.12 12.69
N ILE A 250 -21.19 5.10 12.66
CA ILE A 250 -20.33 5.40 11.51
C ILE A 250 -19.54 4.15 11.07
N CYS A 251 -19.09 3.32 12.02
CA CYS A 251 -18.36 2.08 11.72
C CYS A 251 -19.19 1.10 10.87
N ASP A 252 -20.53 1.09 11.05
CA ASP A 252 -21.40 0.24 10.23
C ASP A 252 -21.44 0.72 8.79
N VAL A 253 -21.50 2.05 8.59
CA VAL A 253 -21.43 2.68 7.24
C VAL A 253 -20.10 2.39 6.56
N SER A 254 -18.98 2.51 7.30
CA SER A 254 -17.64 2.23 6.76
C SER A 254 -17.52 0.78 6.30
N ARG A 255 -17.96 -0.19 7.13
CA ARG A 255 -17.94 -1.62 6.77
C ARG A 255 -18.80 -1.91 5.55
N GLU A 256 -20.01 -1.35 5.50
CA GLU A 256 -20.91 -1.52 4.36
C GLU A 256 -20.33 -0.95 3.07
N ARG A 257 -19.71 0.22 3.15
CA ARG A 257 -19.02 0.82 2.01
C ARG A 257 -17.92 -0.07 1.46
N ILE A 258 -17.05 -0.58 2.33
CA ILE A 258 -15.94 -1.45 1.91
C ILE A 258 -16.46 -2.74 1.30
N ARG A 259 -17.51 -3.34 1.89
CA ARG A 259 -18.13 -4.56 1.39
C ARG A 259 -18.70 -4.35 -0.02
N ARG A 260 -19.47 -3.27 -0.24
CA ARG A 260 -20.04 -2.95 -1.55
C ARG A 260 -18.96 -2.59 -2.58
N ALA A 261 -17.90 -1.90 -2.15
CA ALA A 261 -16.77 -1.62 -3.03
C ALA A 261 -16.08 -2.91 -3.49
N GLY A 262 -15.86 -3.86 -2.59
CA GLY A 262 -15.33 -5.17 -2.91
C GLY A 262 -16.20 -5.96 -3.87
N GLU A 263 -17.51 -6.03 -3.61
CA GLU A 263 -18.48 -6.68 -4.51
C GLU A 263 -18.45 -6.07 -5.91
N LYS A 264 -18.49 -4.73 -5.99
CA LYS A 264 -18.42 -4.03 -7.26
C LYS A 264 -17.12 -4.28 -8.02
N ILE A 265 -15.98 -4.33 -7.33
CA ILE A 265 -14.69 -4.65 -7.93
C ILE A 265 -14.73 -6.07 -8.53
N LEU A 266 -15.25 -7.06 -7.80
CA LEU A 266 -15.36 -8.42 -8.29
C LEU A 266 -16.29 -8.52 -9.52
N GLU A 267 -17.41 -7.80 -9.52
CA GLU A 267 -18.32 -7.72 -10.68
C GLU A 267 -17.61 -7.11 -11.90
N ASP A 268 -16.93 -5.98 -11.71
CA ASP A 268 -16.23 -5.25 -12.77
C ASP A 268 -15.05 -6.08 -13.33
N GLU A 269 -14.32 -6.82 -12.50
CA GLU A 269 -13.22 -7.70 -12.93
C GLU A 269 -13.72 -9.01 -13.56
N ALA A 270 -14.83 -9.57 -13.09
CA ALA A 270 -15.44 -10.74 -13.71
C ALA A 270 -15.90 -10.46 -15.15
N ALA A 271 -16.27 -9.23 -15.46
CA ALA A 271 -16.64 -8.80 -16.81
C ALA A 271 -15.42 -8.70 -17.76
N LYS A 272 -14.20 -8.64 -17.22
CA LYS A 272 -12.95 -8.57 -17.97
C LYS A 272 -12.40 -9.97 -18.24
N LEU A 273 -12.84 -10.79 -18.93
CA LEU A 273 -12.44 -12.16 -19.37
C LEU A 273 -10.97 -12.60 -19.13
N ASP A 274 -10.21 -11.93 -18.27
CA ASP A 274 -8.79 -12.21 -17.99
C ASP A 274 -8.55 -13.07 -16.73
N GLY A 275 -9.62 -13.48 -16.04
CA GLY A 275 -9.58 -14.41 -14.90
C GLY A 275 -9.05 -13.82 -13.59
N ARG A 276 -8.66 -12.54 -13.53
CA ARG A 276 -8.09 -11.91 -12.33
C ARG A 276 -9.07 -11.82 -11.15
N ALA A 277 -10.37 -11.79 -11.40
CA ALA A 277 -11.39 -11.73 -10.36
C ALA A 277 -11.22 -12.82 -9.27
N HIS A 278 -10.73 -14.00 -9.65
CA HIS A 278 -10.55 -15.13 -8.72
C HIS A 278 -9.34 -14.99 -7.77
N SER A 279 -8.43 -14.08 -8.06
CA SER A 279 -7.21 -13.86 -7.27
C SER A 279 -7.27 -12.61 -6.37
N LEU A 280 -8.35 -11.82 -6.47
CA LEU A 280 -8.49 -10.60 -5.69
C LEU A 280 -9.05 -10.89 -4.30
N ASP A 281 -8.31 -10.50 -3.27
CA ASP A 281 -8.81 -10.47 -1.90
C ASP A 281 -9.48 -9.12 -1.63
N VAL A 282 -10.81 -9.13 -1.55
CA VAL A 282 -11.63 -7.96 -1.21
C VAL A 282 -12.23 -8.06 0.20
N GLY A 283 -11.82 -9.09 0.95
CA GLY A 283 -12.28 -9.33 2.31
C GLY A 283 -11.69 -8.37 3.33
N PHE A 284 -12.31 -8.33 4.49
CA PHE A 284 -11.78 -7.65 5.68
C PHE A 284 -12.34 -8.27 6.95
N ARG A 285 -11.65 -8.07 8.07
CA ARG A 285 -12.13 -8.43 9.40
C ARG A 285 -12.44 -7.18 10.20
N ALA A 286 -13.55 -7.22 10.94
CA ALA A 286 -13.96 -6.11 11.80
C ALA A 286 -13.74 -6.49 13.26
N TYR A 287 -12.99 -5.67 13.98
CA TYR A 287 -12.70 -5.84 15.39
C TYR A 287 -13.29 -4.68 16.21
N LYS A 288 -13.56 -4.94 17.45
CA LYS A 288 -13.92 -3.93 18.44
C LYS A 288 -12.85 -3.94 19.52
N LEU A 289 -12.30 -2.77 19.83
CA LEU A 289 -11.43 -2.65 20.99
C LEU A 289 -12.25 -2.92 22.26
N ALA A 290 -11.80 -3.86 23.05
CA ALA A 290 -12.39 -4.28 24.31
C ALA A 290 -11.31 -4.42 25.37
N ASP A 291 -11.70 -4.58 26.61
CA ASP A 291 -10.78 -4.98 27.68
C ASP A 291 -10.26 -6.41 27.42
N THR A 292 -9.16 -6.77 28.10
CA THR A 292 -8.64 -8.14 28.04
C THR A 292 -9.67 -9.14 28.55
N ASN A 293 -9.68 -10.32 27.94
CA ASN A 293 -10.50 -11.44 28.41
C ASN A 293 -9.77 -12.31 29.45
N PHE A 294 -8.53 -11.95 29.80
CA PHE A 294 -7.74 -12.62 30.83
C PHE A 294 -7.68 -11.80 32.09
N THR A 295 -7.65 -12.48 33.24
CA THR A 295 -7.53 -11.85 34.55
C THR A 295 -6.26 -11.01 34.64
N LYS A 296 -6.41 -9.74 35.06
CA LYS A 296 -5.28 -8.83 35.19
C LYS A 296 -4.67 -8.98 36.59
N TRP A 297 -3.42 -9.46 36.66
CA TRP A 297 -2.63 -9.34 37.86
C TRP A 297 -2.35 -7.87 38.16
N ARG A 298 -2.90 -7.37 39.27
CA ARG A 298 -2.56 -6.07 39.86
C ARG A 298 -2.22 -6.29 41.33
N ALA A 299 -0.96 -6.58 41.62
CA ALA A 299 -0.48 -6.48 42.99
C ALA A 299 -0.21 -4.99 43.31
N ASP A 300 -1.09 -4.37 44.10
CA ASP A 300 -0.79 -3.08 44.72
C ASP A 300 -0.06 -3.35 46.03
N SER A 301 1.03 -2.64 46.28
CA SER A 301 1.83 -2.78 47.51
C SER A 301 1.11 -2.35 48.80
N GLY A 302 -0.13 -1.87 48.67
CA GLY A 302 -1.00 -1.45 49.77
C GLY A 302 -2.11 -2.45 50.15
N LEU A 303 -2.17 -3.64 49.52
CA LEU A 303 -3.20 -4.62 49.82
C LEU A 303 -3.01 -5.30 51.19
N SER A 304 -4.11 -5.50 51.91
CA SER A 304 -4.12 -6.29 53.13
C SER A 304 -3.96 -7.80 52.85
N GLU A 305 -3.63 -8.58 53.87
CA GLU A 305 -3.44 -10.04 53.73
C GLU A 305 -4.71 -10.74 53.22
N ASP A 306 -5.90 -10.30 53.66
CA ASP A 306 -7.20 -10.86 53.24
C ASP A 306 -7.49 -10.46 51.78
N GLU A 307 -7.16 -9.27 51.34
CA GLU A 307 -7.30 -8.85 49.95
C GLU A 307 -6.33 -9.59 49.02
N LEU A 308 -5.11 -9.90 49.48
CA LEU A 308 -4.17 -10.75 48.77
C LEU A 308 -4.66 -12.18 48.65
N VAL A 309 -5.24 -12.75 49.70
CA VAL A 309 -5.83 -14.09 49.66
C VAL A 309 -7.03 -14.14 48.69
N GLY A 310 -7.88 -13.09 48.69
CA GLY A 310 -8.96 -12.93 47.71
C GLY A 310 -8.42 -12.85 46.28
N LEU A 311 -7.36 -12.07 46.07
CA LEU A 311 -6.73 -11.92 44.76
C LEU A 311 -6.11 -13.23 44.24
N PHE A 312 -5.56 -14.06 45.15
CA PHE A 312 -5.07 -15.40 44.81
C PHE A 312 -6.22 -16.39 44.51
N ALA A 313 -7.38 -16.23 45.12
CA ALA A 313 -8.57 -17.03 44.78
C ALA A 313 -9.12 -16.66 43.41
N ASP A 314 -9.16 -15.35 43.08
CA ASP A 314 -9.58 -14.84 41.76
C ASP A 314 -8.59 -15.20 40.64
N LEU A 315 -7.34 -15.57 40.97
CA LEU A 315 -6.32 -16.01 40.02
C LEU A 315 -6.43 -17.50 39.67
N ALA A 316 -7.32 -18.26 40.33
CA ALA A 316 -7.60 -19.63 39.96
C ALA A 316 -8.26 -19.71 38.56
N ASP A 317 -8.94 -18.61 38.15
CA ASP A 317 -9.56 -18.50 36.84
C ASP A 317 -8.72 -17.53 35.97
N SER A 318 -8.06 -18.02 34.92
CA SER A 318 -7.19 -17.23 34.03
C SER A 318 -7.98 -16.44 32.99
N ALA A 319 -9.16 -16.91 32.62
CA ALA A 319 -10.08 -16.27 31.68
C ALA A 319 -11.32 -15.70 32.40
N ASP A 320 -11.98 -14.70 31.79
CA ASP A 320 -13.29 -14.21 32.23
C ASP A 320 -14.32 -15.29 31.90
N ASP A 321 -15.08 -15.78 32.92
CA ASP A 321 -16.14 -16.82 32.83
C ASP A 321 -17.11 -16.64 31.66
N HIS A 322 -17.18 -15.45 31.07
CA HIS A 322 -18.07 -15.13 29.95
C HIS A 322 -17.31 -14.84 28.64
N ALA A 323 -16.01 -15.06 28.62
CA ALA A 323 -15.21 -14.84 27.42
C ALA A 323 -15.55 -15.87 26.35
N ARG A 324 -15.81 -15.40 25.15
CA ARG A 324 -16.02 -16.30 24.02
C ARG A 324 -14.69 -16.84 23.52
N PRO A 325 -14.62 -18.13 23.14
CA PRO A 325 -13.37 -18.73 22.64
C PRO A 325 -12.71 -17.95 21.49
N GLU A 326 -13.50 -17.34 20.60
CA GLU A 326 -12.96 -16.52 19.50
C GLU A 326 -12.33 -15.20 19.98
N ALA A 327 -12.84 -14.65 21.10
CA ALA A 327 -12.26 -13.44 21.70
C ALA A 327 -10.93 -13.75 22.38
N LEU A 328 -10.87 -14.87 23.11
CA LEU A 328 -9.63 -15.41 23.69
C LEU A 328 -8.59 -15.71 22.61
N LEU A 329 -9.00 -16.41 21.54
CA LEU A 329 -8.11 -16.68 20.39
C LEU A 329 -7.54 -15.39 19.82
N THR A 330 -8.35 -14.37 19.60
CA THR A 330 -7.90 -13.08 19.05
C THR A 330 -6.82 -12.44 19.93
N GLU A 331 -6.99 -12.50 21.25
CA GLU A 331 -6.01 -11.97 22.20
C GLU A 331 -4.72 -12.81 22.24
N VAL A 332 -4.85 -14.13 22.19
CA VAL A 332 -3.73 -15.07 22.09
C VAL A 332 -2.91 -14.79 20.82
N LEU A 333 -3.56 -14.63 19.68
CA LEU A 333 -2.89 -14.32 18.41
C LEU A 333 -2.08 -13.02 18.51
N LEU A 334 -2.67 -11.98 19.10
CA LEU A 334 -1.96 -10.71 19.31
C LEU A 334 -0.75 -10.86 20.23
N LYS A 335 -0.89 -11.59 21.35
CA LYS A 335 0.22 -11.84 22.30
C LYS A 335 1.35 -12.65 21.70
N LEU A 336 1.04 -13.58 20.81
CA LEU A 336 2.01 -14.42 20.11
C LEU A 336 2.58 -13.79 18.83
N GLY A 337 2.09 -12.60 18.43
CA GLY A 337 2.59 -11.87 17.28
C GLY A 337 2.07 -12.40 15.93
N PHE A 338 1.01 -13.22 15.93
CA PHE A 338 0.33 -13.61 14.70
C PHE A 338 -0.41 -12.44 14.07
N SER A 339 -0.53 -12.47 12.75
CA SER A 339 -1.40 -11.53 12.04
C SER A 339 -2.87 -11.83 12.35
N LEU A 340 -3.69 -10.79 12.59
CA LEU A 340 -5.13 -10.98 12.71
C LEU A 340 -5.82 -11.36 11.39
N THR A 341 -5.07 -11.43 10.30
CA THR A 341 -5.54 -11.89 8.97
C THR A 341 -5.20 -13.34 8.68
N GLU A 342 -4.55 -14.06 9.61
CA GLU A 342 -4.26 -15.49 9.44
C GLU A 342 -5.56 -16.29 9.20
N LYS A 343 -5.44 -17.34 8.40
CA LYS A 343 -6.53 -18.29 8.19
C LYS A 343 -6.84 -18.98 9.52
N ILE A 344 -8.10 -18.95 9.93
CA ILE A 344 -8.59 -19.61 11.15
C ILE A 344 -9.69 -20.55 10.73
N GLU A 345 -9.57 -21.80 11.12
CA GLU A 345 -10.58 -22.85 10.94
C GLU A 345 -10.90 -23.47 12.29
N THR A 346 -12.13 -23.89 12.49
CA THR A 346 -12.49 -24.74 13.63
C THR A 346 -12.50 -26.17 13.15
N VAL A 347 -11.72 -27.01 13.80
CA VAL A 347 -11.59 -28.45 13.48
C VAL A 347 -11.99 -29.29 14.69
N GLU A 348 -12.46 -30.50 14.46
CA GLU A 348 -12.72 -31.46 15.53
C GLU A 348 -11.59 -32.48 15.61
N VAL A 349 -10.99 -32.65 16.79
CA VAL A 349 -9.97 -33.64 17.07
C VAL A 349 -10.43 -34.49 18.28
N GLU A 350 -10.74 -35.75 18.04
CA GLU A 350 -11.25 -36.68 19.05
C GLU A 350 -12.43 -36.11 19.91
N GLY A 351 -13.34 -35.34 19.23
CA GLY A 351 -14.49 -34.72 19.87
C GLY A 351 -14.21 -33.40 20.59
N LEU A 352 -12.99 -32.88 20.50
CA LEU A 352 -12.64 -31.53 20.95
C LEU A 352 -12.76 -30.54 19.78
N SER A 353 -13.45 -29.43 20.02
CA SER A 353 -13.51 -28.30 19.08
C SER A 353 -12.26 -27.44 19.26
N VAL A 354 -11.42 -27.34 18.24
CA VAL A 354 -10.10 -26.73 18.30
C VAL A 354 -9.94 -25.71 17.17
N PHE A 355 -9.32 -24.57 17.45
CA PHE A 355 -8.94 -23.63 16.41
C PHE A 355 -7.64 -24.04 15.76
N SER A 356 -7.66 -24.19 14.46
CA SER A 356 -6.48 -24.34 13.60
C SER A 356 -6.16 -23.02 12.95
N VAL A 357 -4.95 -22.50 13.12
CA VAL A 357 -4.50 -21.19 12.64
C VAL A 357 -3.31 -21.38 11.71
N ALA A 358 -3.29 -20.61 10.61
CA ALA A 358 -2.24 -20.64 9.59
C ALA A 358 -1.98 -22.06 9.07
N ASP A 359 -3.05 -22.75 8.61
CA ASP A 359 -3.05 -24.11 8.08
C ASP A 359 -2.43 -25.16 9.05
N GLY A 360 -2.71 -25.03 10.36
CA GLY A 360 -2.27 -25.98 11.39
C GLY A 360 -0.95 -25.62 12.06
N LEU A 361 -0.30 -24.52 11.69
CA LEU A 361 0.92 -24.05 12.34
C LEU A 361 0.72 -23.88 13.86
N MET A 362 -0.45 -23.35 14.24
CA MET A 362 -0.87 -23.27 15.63
C MET A 362 -2.24 -23.93 15.80
N MET A 363 -2.38 -24.73 16.84
CA MET A 363 -3.68 -25.23 17.30
C MET A 363 -4.01 -24.67 18.69
N ALA A 364 -5.27 -24.29 18.93
CA ALA A 364 -5.68 -23.72 20.20
C ALA A 364 -6.97 -24.37 20.72
N TYR A 365 -6.89 -24.98 21.90
CA TYR A 365 -8.03 -25.47 22.66
C TYR A 365 -8.35 -24.48 23.77
N LEU A 366 -9.48 -23.77 23.63
CA LEU A 366 -9.85 -22.62 24.45
C LEU A 366 -11.22 -22.79 25.13
N ASP A 367 -11.61 -24.02 25.42
CA ASP A 367 -12.81 -24.34 26.21
C ASP A 367 -12.44 -24.61 27.68
N GLU A 368 -12.76 -23.66 28.55
CA GLU A 368 -12.50 -23.74 29.98
C GLU A 368 -13.46 -24.70 30.73
N HIS A 369 -14.63 -24.98 30.15
CA HIS A 369 -15.67 -25.75 30.81
C HIS A 369 -15.55 -27.27 30.58
N THR A 370 -14.82 -27.68 29.57
CA THR A 370 -14.64 -29.09 29.21
C THR A 370 -13.18 -29.53 29.43
N GLN A 371 -12.95 -30.33 30.50
CA GLN A 371 -11.65 -30.92 30.73
C GLN A 371 -11.40 -32.07 29.74
N PRO A 372 -10.35 -31.97 28.91
CA PRO A 372 -10.01 -33.03 27.97
C PRO A 372 -9.37 -34.22 28.67
N THR A 373 -9.49 -35.39 28.07
CA THR A 373 -8.74 -36.57 28.49
C THR A 373 -7.30 -36.54 28.00
N LEU A 374 -6.40 -37.31 28.60
CA LEU A 374 -5.03 -37.40 28.14
C LEU A 374 -4.92 -37.92 26.69
N ASP A 375 -5.79 -38.82 26.28
CA ASP A 375 -5.78 -39.39 24.92
C ASP A 375 -6.23 -38.34 23.90
N GLN A 376 -7.19 -37.47 24.24
CA GLN A 376 -7.57 -36.34 23.41
C GLN A 376 -6.42 -35.32 23.27
N LEU A 377 -5.73 -35.00 24.36
CA LEU A 377 -4.56 -34.11 24.31
C LEU A 377 -3.43 -34.70 23.48
N ARG A 378 -3.20 -36.05 23.56
CA ARG A 378 -2.26 -36.73 22.70
C ARG A 378 -2.64 -36.67 21.22
N ALA A 379 -3.92 -36.75 20.92
CA ALA A 379 -4.40 -36.58 19.55
C ALA A 379 -4.12 -35.18 19.03
N LEU A 380 -4.33 -34.13 19.84
CA LEU A 380 -3.96 -32.76 19.47
C LEU A 380 -2.48 -32.59 19.18
N VAL A 381 -1.60 -33.16 20.03
CA VAL A 381 -0.15 -33.15 19.78
C VAL A 381 0.20 -34.01 18.56
N GLY A 382 -0.65 -35.03 18.26
CA GLY A 382 -0.51 -35.92 17.11
C GLY A 382 -0.74 -35.25 15.75
N GLU A 383 -1.46 -34.12 15.72
CA GLU A 383 -1.59 -33.28 14.52
C GLU A 383 -0.30 -32.52 14.17
N GLU A 384 0.71 -32.62 15.05
CA GLU A 384 2.07 -32.05 14.87
C GLU A 384 2.08 -30.54 14.59
N PRO A 385 1.32 -29.70 15.33
CA PRO A 385 1.44 -28.27 15.18
C PRO A 385 2.83 -27.78 15.64
N GLU A 386 3.34 -26.68 15.11
CA GLU A 386 4.54 -26.06 15.69
C GLU A 386 4.26 -25.52 17.10
N ARG A 387 3.02 -25.05 17.34
CA ARG A 387 2.59 -24.55 18.63
C ARG A 387 1.20 -25.06 19.01
N LEU A 388 1.06 -25.53 20.25
CA LEU A 388 -0.21 -25.87 20.86
C LEU A 388 -0.51 -24.87 21.98
N VAL A 389 -1.70 -24.29 21.94
CA VAL A 389 -2.22 -23.37 22.99
C VAL A 389 -3.35 -24.08 23.72
N VAL A 390 -3.30 -24.10 25.05
CA VAL A 390 -4.37 -24.64 25.90
C VAL A 390 -4.63 -23.65 27.03
N LEU A 391 -5.89 -23.35 27.34
CA LEU A 391 -6.22 -22.54 28.51
C LEU A 391 -5.79 -23.25 29.80
N GLU A 392 -5.26 -22.50 30.75
CA GLU A 392 -4.90 -23.02 32.07
C GLU A 392 -6.12 -23.62 32.78
N ASP A 393 -7.29 -22.95 32.69
CA ASP A 393 -8.54 -23.34 33.34
C ASP A 393 -9.09 -24.65 32.80
N THR A 394 -8.74 -25.03 31.58
CA THR A 394 -9.09 -26.33 30.98
C THR A 394 -8.65 -27.53 31.83
N PHE A 395 -7.53 -27.40 32.56
CA PHE A 395 -7.01 -28.49 33.38
C PHE A 395 -7.78 -28.66 34.71
N GLN A 396 -8.56 -27.64 35.12
CA GLN A 396 -9.39 -27.68 36.34
C GLN A 396 -8.59 -28.13 37.58
N GLY A 397 -7.35 -27.69 37.72
CA GLY A 397 -6.45 -28.07 38.81
C GLY A 397 -5.81 -29.45 38.70
N ASN A 398 -5.94 -30.14 37.57
CA ASN A 398 -5.30 -31.44 37.32
C ASN A 398 -3.86 -31.28 36.82
N ASP A 399 -2.92 -31.10 37.75
CA ASP A 399 -1.48 -30.93 37.47
C ASP A 399 -0.85 -32.16 36.79
N GLU A 400 -1.41 -33.36 37.06
CA GLU A 400 -0.89 -34.59 36.41
C GLU A 400 -1.20 -34.53 34.90
N LEU A 401 -2.41 -34.18 34.53
CA LEU A 401 -2.82 -34.04 33.12
C LEU A 401 -1.97 -33.00 32.38
N LYS A 402 -1.74 -31.85 33.01
CA LYS A 402 -0.87 -30.79 32.48
C LYS A 402 0.57 -31.27 32.29
N THR A 403 1.12 -31.96 33.31
CA THR A 403 2.48 -32.46 33.26
C THR A 403 2.65 -33.50 32.13
N ASN A 404 1.67 -34.37 31.95
CA ASN A 404 1.68 -35.35 30.86
C ASN A 404 1.63 -34.68 29.50
N LEU A 405 0.80 -33.64 29.31
CA LEU A 405 0.77 -32.87 28.08
C LEU A 405 2.12 -32.20 27.77
N VAL A 406 2.77 -31.58 28.78
CA VAL A 406 4.12 -30.98 28.61
C VAL A 406 5.13 -32.00 28.12
N GLN A 407 5.09 -33.25 28.64
CA GLN A 407 5.99 -34.30 28.21
C GLN A 407 5.71 -34.77 26.78
N GLU A 408 4.43 -34.96 26.42
CA GLU A 408 4.03 -35.31 25.05
C GLU A 408 4.49 -34.25 24.04
N CYS A 409 4.24 -32.95 24.33
CA CYS A 409 4.67 -31.85 23.48
C CYS A 409 6.21 -31.84 23.30
N ARG A 410 6.97 -32.04 24.40
CA ARG A 410 8.45 -32.12 24.34
C ARG A 410 8.94 -33.30 23.48
N THR A 411 8.27 -34.43 23.59
CA THR A 411 8.66 -35.64 22.84
C THR A 411 8.49 -35.46 21.33
N ARG A 412 7.49 -34.67 20.95
CA ARG A 412 7.17 -34.37 19.53
C ARG A 412 7.64 -33.01 19.05
N ASN A 413 8.43 -32.28 19.86
CA ASN A 413 8.96 -30.96 19.54
C ASN A 413 7.85 -29.93 19.24
N VAL A 414 6.72 -30.00 19.93
CA VAL A 414 5.62 -29.04 19.87
C VAL A 414 5.84 -28.00 20.97
N ASP A 415 5.76 -26.70 20.62
CA ASP A 415 5.85 -25.61 21.58
C ASP A 415 4.50 -25.45 22.30
N LEU A 416 4.47 -25.79 23.60
CA LEU A 416 3.24 -25.66 24.41
C LEU A 416 3.21 -24.30 25.08
N TRP A 417 2.09 -23.60 24.89
CA TRP A 417 1.78 -22.37 25.61
C TRP A 417 0.46 -22.54 26.37
N THR A 418 0.49 -22.35 27.68
CA THR A 418 -0.72 -22.32 28.52
C THR A 418 -1.12 -20.87 28.75
N ALA A 419 -2.37 -20.51 28.38
CA ALA A 419 -2.89 -19.14 28.39
C ALA A 419 -3.74 -18.88 29.62
#